data_d0548a8d5ef6535a091e512b6a5489c5
#
_entry.id   d0548a8d5ef6535a091e512b6a5489c5
#
_cell.length_a   1.000
_cell.length_b   1.000
_cell.length_c   1.000
_cell.angle_alpha   90.00
_cell.angle_beta   90.00
_cell.angle_gamma   90.00
#
_symmetry.space_group_name_H-M   'P 1'
#
loop_
_entity.id
_entity.type
_entity.pdbx_description
1 polymer ?
#
loop_
_entity_poly.entity_id
_entity_poly.type
_entity_poly.pdbx_seq_one_letter_code
_entity_poly.pdbx_strand_id
1 'polypeptide(L)'
;MTKSIPRLLLVDNYDSFTYNLVQAFLVLGAEVLVHRNDAITVEQAQALQPTHLCISPGPGTPQGAGVSMDMIRAFAGHIPVLGVCLGHQSIVEVFGGEVVRAGRLMHGKVSPVQHDAKGVFAGAPQPMAVGRYHSLIAKPDTLPSILEVTARTAEGEIMGVRHRELNVEGVQFHPESVLTPDGPLLMGNFLQFTGGRR
;
A
#
# COMPACT_ATOMS: atom_id res chain seq x y z
N MET A 1 -10.04 -27.93 2.65
CA MET A 1 -10.59 -26.82 1.86
C MET A 1 -9.48 -26.24 1.01
N THR A 2 -9.55 -26.31 -0.31
CA THR A 2 -8.60 -25.67 -1.21
C THR A 2 -8.75 -24.15 -1.06
N LYS A 3 -7.70 -23.47 -0.60
CA LYS A 3 -7.67 -22.02 -0.49
C LYS A 3 -7.82 -21.46 -1.91
N SER A 4 -8.81 -20.62 -2.16
CA SER A 4 -8.99 -19.99 -3.47
C SER A 4 -7.76 -19.13 -3.78
N ILE A 5 -7.32 -19.14 -5.03
CA ILE A 5 -6.20 -18.30 -5.49
C ILE A 5 -6.61 -16.83 -5.32
N PRO A 6 -5.80 -15.99 -4.63
CA PRO A 6 -6.10 -14.56 -4.54
C PRO A 6 -6.11 -13.93 -5.93
N ARG A 7 -7.16 -13.19 -6.25
CA ARG A 7 -7.29 -12.40 -7.47
C ARG A 7 -7.04 -10.94 -7.15
N LEU A 8 -5.83 -10.48 -7.42
CA LEU A 8 -5.37 -9.13 -7.09
C LEU A 8 -5.61 -8.18 -8.26
N LEU A 9 -6.40 -7.13 -8.04
CA LEU A 9 -6.43 -5.97 -8.93
C LEU A 9 -5.32 -5.01 -8.51
N LEU A 10 -4.42 -4.69 -9.43
CA LEU A 10 -3.34 -3.73 -9.23
C LEU A 10 -3.59 -2.50 -10.11
N VAL A 11 -3.81 -1.35 -9.47
CA VAL A 11 -3.96 -0.06 -10.16
C VAL A 11 -2.56 0.54 -10.34
N ASP A 12 -2.14 0.66 -11.60
CA ASP A 12 -0.83 1.20 -11.99
C ASP A 12 -0.87 2.72 -12.13
N ASN A 13 -0.15 3.41 -11.28
CA ASN A 13 0.02 4.88 -11.29
C ASN A 13 1.19 5.34 -12.17
N TYR A 14 1.52 4.61 -13.24
CA TYR A 14 2.62 4.93 -14.16
C TYR A 14 3.99 4.95 -13.49
N ASP A 15 4.20 4.00 -12.57
CA ASP A 15 5.48 3.84 -11.88
C ASP A 15 6.35 2.77 -12.52
N SER A 16 7.67 3.02 -12.59
CA SER A 16 8.63 2.04 -13.11
C SER A 16 8.76 0.79 -12.25
N PHE A 17 8.38 0.85 -10.98
CA PHE A 17 8.40 -0.29 -10.04
C PHE A 17 7.09 -1.11 -10.03
N THR A 18 6.04 -0.68 -10.73
CA THR A 18 4.75 -1.40 -10.75
C THR A 18 4.93 -2.87 -11.12
N TYR A 19 5.72 -3.16 -12.14
CA TYR A 19 5.93 -4.54 -12.58
C TYR A 19 6.75 -5.38 -11.61
N ASN A 20 7.55 -4.78 -10.73
CA ASN A 20 8.19 -5.50 -9.62
C ASN A 20 7.14 -5.97 -8.60
N LEU A 21 6.12 -5.13 -8.29
CA LEU A 21 4.95 -5.55 -7.49
C LEU A 21 4.20 -6.70 -8.17
N VAL A 22 3.93 -6.59 -9.48
CA VAL A 22 3.26 -7.63 -10.26
C VAL A 22 4.01 -8.95 -10.15
N GLN A 23 5.33 -8.95 -10.41
CA GLN A 23 6.16 -10.14 -10.33
C GLN A 23 6.17 -10.75 -8.93
N ALA A 24 6.29 -9.91 -7.90
CA ALA A 24 6.29 -10.37 -6.52
C ALA A 24 4.96 -11.06 -6.15
N PHE A 25 3.83 -10.49 -6.50
CA PHE A 25 2.52 -11.09 -6.23
C PHE A 25 2.27 -12.37 -7.04
N LEU A 26 2.74 -12.43 -8.30
CA LEU A 26 2.69 -13.66 -9.12
C LEU A 26 3.51 -14.79 -8.47
N VAL A 27 4.73 -14.50 -8.01
CA VAL A 27 5.60 -15.46 -7.30
C VAL A 27 4.93 -15.96 -6.01
N LEU A 28 4.18 -15.10 -5.33
CA LEU A 28 3.42 -15.45 -4.13
C LEU A 28 2.11 -16.21 -4.43
N GLY A 29 1.82 -16.51 -5.71
CA GLY A 29 0.72 -17.35 -6.15
C GLY A 29 -0.61 -16.63 -6.36
N ALA A 30 -0.62 -15.30 -6.47
CA ALA A 30 -1.81 -14.55 -6.85
C ALA A 30 -2.02 -14.52 -8.37
N GLU A 31 -3.28 -14.49 -8.82
CA GLU A 31 -3.66 -13.98 -10.14
C GLU A 31 -3.60 -12.46 -10.08
N VAL A 32 -2.87 -11.80 -10.99
CA VAL A 32 -2.70 -10.34 -10.96
C VAL A 32 -3.32 -9.70 -12.21
N LEU A 33 -4.29 -8.82 -12.01
CA LEU A 33 -4.92 -8.01 -13.02
C LEU A 33 -4.38 -6.59 -12.93
N VAL A 34 -3.67 -6.12 -13.96
CA VAL A 34 -3.02 -4.80 -13.97
C VAL A 34 -3.83 -3.85 -14.86
N HIS A 35 -4.25 -2.72 -14.31
CA HIS A 35 -4.88 -1.65 -15.06
C HIS A 35 -4.28 -0.29 -14.68
N ARG A 36 -4.04 0.56 -15.68
CA ARG A 36 -3.60 1.93 -15.42
C ARG A 36 -4.70 2.75 -14.79
N ASN A 37 -4.32 3.72 -13.99
CA ASN A 37 -5.22 4.54 -13.17
C ASN A 37 -6.20 5.43 -13.98
N ASP A 38 -5.98 5.56 -15.27
CA ASP A 38 -6.81 6.29 -16.24
C ASP A 38 -7.49 5.37 -17.30
N ALA A 39 -7.26 4.06 -17.20
CA ALA A 39 -7.74 3.07 -18.20
C ALA A 39 -8.79 2.10 -17.65
N ILE A 40 -9.31 2.34 -16.45
CA ILE A 40 -10.35 1.52 -15.82
C ILE A 40 -11.26 2.41 -14.96
N THR A 41 -12.56 2.11 -14.95
CA THR A 41 -13.50 2.74 -14.01
C THR A 41 -13.73 1.86 -12.77
N VAL A 42 -14.34 2.42 -11.73
CA VAL A 42 -14.70 1.67 -10.52
C VAL A 42 -15.66 0.52 -10.86
N GLU A 43 -16.66 0.76 -11.71
CA GLU A 43 -17.64 -0.25 -12.12
C GLU A 43 -17.00 -1.40 -12.91
N GLN A 44 -16.06 -1.07 -13.80
CA GLN A 44 -15.29 -2.09 -14.51
C GLN A 44 -14.42 -2.92 -13.54
N ALA A 45 -13.79 -2.26 -12.58
CA ALA A 45 -13.00 -2.92 -11.55
C ALA A 45 -13.85 -3.86 -10.69
N GLN A 46 -15.04 -3.43 -10.28
CA GLN A 46 -15.99 -4.28 -9.52
C GLN A 46 -16.46 -5.49 -10.34
N ALA A 47 -16.68 -5.31 -11.65
CA ALA A 47 -17.06 -6.41 -12.55
C ALA A 47 -15.97 -7.48 -12.69
N LEU A 48 -14.71 -7.16 -12.46
CA LEU A 48 -13.60 -8.13 -12.41
C LEU A 48 -13.65 -9.03 -11.19
N GLN A 49 -14.45 -8.70 -10.17
CA GLN A 49 -14.57 -9.46 -8.91
C GLN A 49 -13.22 -9.77 -8.25
N PRO A 50 -12.35 -8.77 -8.01
CA PRO A 50 -11.09 -9.00 -7.33
C PRO A 50 -11.33 -9.41 -5.87
N THR A 51 -10.41 -10.21 -5.32
CA THR A 51 -10.38 -10.56 -3.90
C THR A 51 -9.49 -9.62 -3.09
N HIS A 52 -8.60 -8.88 -3.78
CA HIS A 52 -7.65 -7.93 -3.19
C HIS A 52 -7.46 -6.75 -4.12
N LEU A 53 -7.18 -5.57 -3.57
CA LEU A 53 -6.83 -4.36 -4.31
C LEU A 53 -5.44 -3.87 -3.86
N CYS A 54 -4.56 -3.58 -4.83
CA CYS A 54 -3.29 -2.89 -4.58
C CYS A 54 -3.25 -1.60 -5.40
N ILE A 55 -2.93 -0.49 -4.74
CA ILE A 55 -2.66 0.80 -5.38
C ILE A 55 -1.16 1.00 -5.43
N SER A 56 -0.60 1.10 -6.64
CA SER A 56 0.83 1.14 -6.88
C SER A 56 1.49 2.47 -6.44
N PRO A 57 2.82 2.49 -6.33
CA PRO A 57 3.58 3.74 -6.40
C PRO A 57 3.25 4.54 -7.65
N GLY A 58 3.64 5.80 -7.66
CA GLY A 58 3.51 6.67 -8.84
C GLY A 58 4.06 8.07 -8.58
N PRO A 59 4.20 8.87 -9.63
CA PRO A 59 4.61 10.26 -9.53
C PRO A 59 3.47 11.17 -9.05
N GLY A 60 3.83 12.38 -8.58
CA GLY A 60 2.86 13.43 -8.25
C GLY A 60 2.22 13.25 -6.88
N THR A 61 0.93 13.54 -6.82
CA THR A 61 0.12 13.54 -5.59
C THR A 61 -1.09 12.62 -5.72
N PRO A 62 -1.74 12.25 -4.61
CA PRO A 62 -2.97 11.44 -4.64
C PRO A 62 -4.07 12.00 -5.55
N GLN A 63 -4.25 13.33 -5.60
CA GLN A 63 -5.25 13.98 -6.44
C GLN A 63 -4.97 13.80 -7.95
N GLY A 64 -3.69 13.64 -8.31
CA GLY A 64 -3.25 13.38 -9.68
C GLY A 64 -3.20 11.89 -10.06
N ALA A 65 -3.57 10.99 -9.15
CA ALA A 65 -3.45 9.54 -9.31
C ALA A 65 -4.69 8.89 -10.00
N GLY A 66 -5.38 9.61 -10.87
CA GLY A 66 -6.53 9.11 -11.61
C GLY A 66 -7.59 8.49 -10.69
N VAL A 67 -8.04 7.29 -10.98
CA VAL A 67 -9.11 6.59 -10.26
C VAL A 67 -8.65 6.00 -8.89
N SER A 68 -7.38 6.13 -8.51
CA SER A 68 -6.80 5.45 -7.33
C SER A 68 -7.56 5.73 -6.04
N MET A 69 -7.90 7.00 -5.76
CA MET A 69 -8.65 7.35 -4.54
C MET A 69 -10.08 6.81 -4.58
N ASP A 70 -10.74 6.82 -5.73
CA ASP A 70 -12.10 6.30 -5.89
C ASP A 70 -12.13 4.76 -5.77
N MET A 71 -11.09 4.08 -6.25
CA MET A 71 -10.90 2.65 -6.01
C MET A 71 -10.80 2.33 -4.52
N ILE A 72 -10.00 3.08 -3.77
CA ILE A 72 -9.90 2.90 -2.31
C ILE A 72 -11.28 3.08 -1.67
N ARG A 73 -12.02 4.14 -1.99
CA ARG A 73 -13.37 4.40 -1.44
C ARG A 73 -14.35 3.28 -1.75
N ALA A 74 -14.31 2.78 -2.99
CA ALA A 74 -15.25 1.77 -3.47
C ALA A 74 -14.98 0.37 -2.90
N PHE A 75 -13.73 0.03 -2.64
CA PHE A 75 -13.35 -1.33 -2.21
C PHE A 75 -13.07 -1.44 -0.70
N ALA A 76 -12.77 -0.33 -0.01
CA ALA A 76 -12.60 -0.34 1.44
C ALA A 76 -13.86 -0.87 2.14
N GLY A 77 -13.68 -1.86 3.02
CA GLY A 77 -14.77 -2.54 3.71
C GLY A 77 -15.40 -3.70 2.93
N HIS A 78 -14.99 -3.93 1.68
CA HIS A 78 -15.45 -5.07 0.86
C HIS A 78 -14.36 -6.13 0.69
N ILE A 79 -13.16 -5.70 0.32
CA ILE A 79 -11.98 -6.56 0.16
C ILE A 79 -10.76 -5.89 0.81
N PRO A 80 -9.67 -6.65 1.08
CA PRO A 80 -8.39 -6.08 1.52
C PRO A 80 -7.82 -5.09 0.51
N VAL A 81 -7.30 -3.96 1.00
CA VAL A 81 -6.67 -2.90 0.22
C VAL A 81 -5.25 -2.65 0.74
N LEU A 82 -4.27 -2.68 -0.15
CA LEU A 82 -2.89 -2.28 0.12
C LEU A 82 -2.52 -1.05 -0.72
N GLY A 83 -2.01 0.00 -0.08
CA GLY A 83 -1.42 1.14 -0.78
C GLY A 83 0.09 1.16 -0.63
N VAL A 84 0.82 1.32 -1.73
CA VAL A 84 2.29 1.41 -1.75
C VAL A 84 2.71 2.81 -2.21
N CYS A 85 3.51 3.50 -1.42
CA CYS A 85 4.05 4.84 -1.68
C CYS A 85 2.93 5.85 -2.00
N LEU A 86 2.68 6.20 -3.26
CA LEU A 86 1.54 7.05 -3.66
C LEU A 86 0.20 6.42 -3.23
N GLY A 87 0.08 5.09 -3.28
CA GLY A 87 -1.11 4.37 -2.80
C GLY A 87 -1.32 4.52 -1.29
N HIS A 88 -0.25 4.50 -0.50
CA HIS A 88 -0.31 4.80 0.94
C HIS A 88 -0.77 6.25 1.19
N GLN A 89 -0.22 7.20 0.46
CA GLN A 89 -0.61 8.61 0.54
C GLN A 89 -2.09 8.79 0.16
N SER A 90 -2.55 8.07 -0.87
CA SER A 90 -3.95 8.05 -1.29
C SER A 90 -4.88 7.52 -0.20
N ILE A 91 -4.47 6.46 0.54
CA ILE A 91 -5.21 5.97 1.72
C ILE A 91 -5.31 7.06 2.78
N VAL A 92 -4.21 7.72 3.12
CA VAL A 92 -4.18 8.78 4.14
C VAL A 92 -5.20 9.89 3.79
N GLU A 93 -5.21 10.36 2.54
CA GLU A 93 -6.11 11.42 2.11
C GLU A 93 -7.57 10.97 1.98
N VAL A 94 -7.83 9.75 1.51
CA VAL A 94 -9.20 9.20 1.44
C VAL A 94 -9.87 9.19 2.81
N PHE A 95 -9.10 8.92 3.87
CA PHE A 95 -9.63 8.89 5.23
C PHE A 95 -9.48 10.22 5.99
N GLY A 96 -9.03 11.29 5.32
CA GLY A 96 -9.08 12.66 5.86
C GLY A 96 -7.78 13.19 6.47
N GLY A 97 -6.65 12.50 6.28
CA GLY A 97 -5.32 13.02 6.60
C GLY A 97 -4.76 13.90 5.50
N GLU A 98 -3.64 14.56 5.77
CA GLU A 98 -2.92 15.40 4.80
C GLU A 98 -1.59 14.75 4.40
N VAL A 99 -1.21 14.95 3.14
CA VAL A 99 0.09 14.59 2.58
C VAL A 99 0.89 15.87 2.30
N VAL A 100 2.13 15.91 2.79
CA VAL A 100 3.00 17.09 2.71
C VAL A 100 4.38 16.71 2.19
N ARG A 101 5.18 17.71 1.81
CA ARG A 101 6.58 17.48 1.45
C ARG A 101 7.36 16.97 2.66
N ALA A 102 8.17 15.92 2.44
CA ALA A 102 9.10 15.44 3.44
C ALA A 102 10.17 16.50 3.71
N GLY A 103 10.62 16.59 4.96
CA GLY A 103 11.72 17.47 5.34
C GLY A 103 13.06 17.08 4.68
N ARG A 104 13.16 15.87 4.13
CA ARG A 104 14.32 15.34 3.42
C ARG A 104 13.90 14.61 2.16
N LEU A 105 14.61 14.83 1.07
CA LEU A 105 14.43 14.05 -0.15
C LEU A 105 15.01 12.64 0.07
N MET A 106 14.16 11.62 -0.12
CA MET A 106 14.53 10.22 -0.05
C MET A 106 14.39 9.59 -1.43
N HIS A 107 15.53 9.25 -2.04
CA HIS A 107 15.56 8.58 -3.34
C HIS A 107 16.62 7.49 -3.33
N GLY A 108 16.21 6.22 -3.41
CA GLY A 108 17.09 5.06 -3.41
C GLY A 108 17.91 4.91 -2.12
N LYS A 109 17.36 5.31 -0.98
CA LYS A 109 17.98 5.17 0.35
C LYS A 109 17.32 4.12 1.19
N VAL A 110 18.12 3.41 1.96
CA VAL A 110 17.64 2.45 2.96
C VAL A 110 17.48 3.17 4.31
N SER A 111 16.37 2.91 4.98
CA SER A 111 16.14 3.37 6.35
C SER A 111 15.68 2.20 7.23
N PRO A 112 16.13 2.13 8.50
CA PRO A 112 15.53 1.25 9.48
C PRO A 112 14.17 1.81 9.90
N VAL A 113 13.16 0.94 9.96
CA VAL A 113 11.78 1.29 10.34
C VAL A 113 11.36 0.42 11.52
N GLN A 114 10.84 1.06 12.56
CA GLN A 114 10.16 0.38 13.66
C GLN A 114 8.69 0.20 13.31
N HIS A 115 8.11 -0.97 13.58
CA HIS A 115 6.73 -1.29 13.27
C HIS A 115 6.04 -2.05 14.41
N ASP A 116 4.71 -2.22 14.33
CA ASP A 116 3.90 -2.83 15.38
C ASP A 116 3.87 -4.38 15.34
N ALA A 117 4.58 -5.00 14.41
CA ALA A 117 4.61 -6.45 14.17
C ALA A 117 3.23 -7.09 13.91
N LYS A 118 2.25 -6.33 13.42
CA LYS A 118 0.89 -6.77 13.12
C LYS A 118 0.53 -6.55 11.66
N GLY A 119 -0.57 -7.16 11.21
CA GLY A 119 -1.06 -7.00 9.85
C GLY A 119 -0.01 -7.40 8.82
N VAL A 120 0.30 -6.52 7.87
CA VAL A 120 1.34 -6.79 6.86
C VAL A 120 2.72 -6.99 7.50
N PHE A 121 3.00 -6.42 8.67
CA PHE A 121 4.28 -6.54 9.37
C PHE A 121 4.41 -7.78 10.25
N ALA A 122 3.42 -8.67 10.27
CA ALA A 122 3.49 -9.88 11.09
C ALA A 122 4.71 -10.74 10.72
N GLY A 123 5.54 -11.04 11.72
CA GLY A 123 6.77 -11.82 11.56
C GLY A 123 7.95 -11.10 10.91
N ALA A 124 7.83 -9.81 10.58
CA ALA A 124 8.94 -9.02 10.05
C ALA A 124 9.97 -8.68 11.14
N PRO A 125 11.26 -8.53 10.79
CA PRO A 125 12.31 -8.20 11.74
C PRO A 125 12.16 -6.77 12.29
N GLN A 126 12.65 -6.54 13.52
CA GLN A 126 12.66 -5.25 14.21
C GLN A 126 14.09 -4.78 14.51
N PRO A 127 14.56 -3.65 13.98
CA PRO A 127 13.93 -2.85 12.93
C PRO A 127 13.97 -3.54 11.56
N MET A 128 13.06 -3.15 10.66
CA MET A 128 13.05 -3.62 9.27
C MET A 128 13.77 -2.63 8.35
N ALA A 129 14.66 -3.13 7.48
CA ALA A 129 15.29 -2.29 6.45
C ALA A 129 14.35 -2.09 5.26
N VAL A 130 14.13 -0.82 4.87
CA VAL A 130 13.20 -0.49 3.77
C VAL A 130 13.80 0.49 2.77
N GLY A 131 13.55 0.26 1.49
CA GLY A 131 13.94 1.17 0.40
C GLY A 131 12.91 2.30 0.25
N ARG A 132 13.41 3.55 0.22
CA ARG A 132 12.60 4.78 0.16
C ARG A 132 12.89 5.56 -1.12
N TYR A 133 11.81 6.00 -1.81
CA TYR A 133 11.88 6.72 -3.09
C TYR A 133 10.87 7.87 -3.15
N HIS A 134 10.56 8.52 -2.04
CA HIS A 134 9.47 9.49 -1.94
C HIS A 134 9.94 10.87 -1.50
N SER A 135 9.24 11.91 -1.97
CA SER A 135 9.39 13.31 -1.56
C SER A 135 8.20 13.82 -0.73
N LEU A 136 7.13 13.03 -0.64
CA LEU A 136 5.93 13.33 0.13
C LEU A 136 5.77 12.31 1.25
N ILE A 137 5.14 12.74 2.35
CA ILE A 137 4.82 11.92 3.53
C ILE A 137 3.45 12.30 4.10
N ALA A 138 2.84 11.35 4.81
CA ALA A 138 1.68 11.64 5.65
C ALA A 138 2.09 12.59 6.78
N LYS A 139 1.33 13.67 6.99
CA LYS A 139 1.55 14.65 8.06
C LYS A 139 1.03 14.09 9.39
N PRO A 140 1.92 13.88 10.39
CA PRO A 140 1.53 13.18 11.62
C PRO A 140 0.38 13.83 12.37
N ASP A 141 0.36 15.16 12.46
CA ASP A 141 -0.62 15.92 13.25
C ASP A 141 -2.03 15.95 12.64
N THR A 142 -2.18 15.53 11.39
CA THR A 142 -3.46 15.50 10.68
C THR A 142 -4.00 14.09 10.49
N LEU A 143 -3.27 13.06 10.96
CA LEU A 143 -3.73 11.69 10.79
C LEU A 143 -5.01 11.47 11.58
N PRO A 144 -6.13 11.08 10.92
CA PRO A 144 -7.40 10.90 11.62
C PRO A 144 -7.36 9.69 12.54
N SER A 145 -8.12 9.72 13.64
CA SER A 145 -8.15 8.66 14.65
C SER A 145 -8.57 7.29 14.12
N ILE A 146 -9.23 7.24 12.97
CA ILE A 146 -9.63 6.00 12.29
C ILE A 146 -8.44 5.25 11.67
N LEU A 147 -7.33 5.94 11.43
CA LEU A 147 -6.07 5.36 11.02
C LEU A 147 -5.11 5.25 12.20
N GLU A 148 -4.44 4.11 12.32
CA GLU A 148 -3.32 3.94 13.25
C GLU A 148 -2.01 3.91 12.50
N VAL A 149 -0.96 4.47 13.11
CA VAL A 149 0.39 4.39 12.56
C VAL A 149 0.97 3.03 12.93
N THR A 150 1.37 2.28 11.91
CA THR A 150 1.91 0.93 12.07
C THR A 150 3.42 0.86 11.96
N ALA A 151 4.05 1.88 11.35
CA ALA A 151 5.49 1.94 11.16
C ALA A 151 6.02 3.38 11.12
N ARG A 152 7.23 3.61 11.68
CA ARG A 152 7.90 4.92 11.72
C ARG A 152 9.40 4.78 11.54
N THR A 153 10.04 5.82 10.99
CA THR A 153 11.48 6.01 11.08
C THR A 153 11.89 6.50 12.48
N ALA A 154 13.19 6.51 12.77
CA ALA A 154 13.72 7.06 14.02
C ALA A 154 13.41 8.56 14.18
N GLU A 155 13.28 9.29 13.07
CA GLU A 155 12.91 10.71 13.04
C GLU A 155 11.40 10.95 13.21
N GLY A 156 10.60 9.89 13.28
CA GLY A 156 9.15 9.96 13.50
C GLY A 156 8.31 10.06 12.21
N GLU A 157 8.92 9.98 11.02
CA GLU A 157 8.17 9.96 9.75
C GLU A 157 7.30 8.71 9.68
N ILE A 158 6.04 8.88 9.29
CA ILE A 158 5.08 7.77 9.13
C ILE A 158 5.47 6.94 7.92
N MET A 159 5.74 5.65 8.16
CA MET A 159 6.11 4.67 7.13
C MET A 159 5.06 3.59 6.92
N GLY A 160 4.04 3.54 7.76
CA GLY A 160 2.90 2.64 7.61
C GLY A 160 1.67 3.14 8.33
N VAL A 161 0.51 2.87 7.75
CA VAL A 161 -0.80 3.14 8.35
C VAL A 161 -1.71 1.93 8.18
N ARG A 162 -2.68 1.81 9.07
CA ARG A 162 -3.73 0.80 9.04
C ARG A 162 -5.05 1.41 9.47
N HIS A 163 -6.13 1.08 8.76
CA HIS A 163 -7.47 1.40 9.22
C HIS A 163 -7.85 0.49 10.40
N ARG A 164 -8.50 1.05 11.44
CA ARG A 164 -8.78 0.31 12.69
C ARG A 164 -9.81 -0.80 12.53
N GLU A 165 -10.74 -0.66 11.61
CA GLU A 165 -11.86 -1.59 11.42
C GLU A 165 -11.84 -2.30 10.06
N LEU A 166 -11.24 -1.69 9.05
CA LEU A 166 -11.22 -2.20 7.68
C LEU A 166 -9.87 -2.85 7.36
N ASN A 167 -9.87 -3.85 6.49
CA ASN A 167 -8.65 -4.45 5.95
C ASN A 167 -8.01 -3.50 4.91
N VAL A 168 -7.57 -2.33 5.38
CA VAL A 168 -6.88 -1.32 4.59
C VAL A 168 -5.56 -1.01 5.26
N GLU A 169 -4.46 -1.24 4.57
CA GLU A 169 -3.11 -0.93 5.03
C GLU A 169 -2.33 -0.18 3.95
N GLY A 170 -1.41 0.67 4.38
CA GLY A 170 -0.53 1.41 3.49
C GLY A 170 0.89 1.42 4.00
N VAL A 171 1.86 1.29 3.10
CA VAL A 171 3.29 1.42 3.37
C VAL A 171 3.90 2.52 2.50
N GLN A 172 4.66 3.45 3.10
CA GLN A 172 5.27 4.58 2.40
C GLN A 172 6.50 4.15 1.59
N PHE A 173 7.16 3.09 2.00
CA PHE A 173 8.32 2.51 1.34
C PHE A 173 7.90 1.52 0.24
N HIS A 174 8.89 1.00 -0.48
CA HIS A 174 8.69 0.07 -1.60
C HIS A 174 9.00 -1.38 -1.19
N PRO A 175 7.99 -2.21 -0.86
CA PRO A 175 8.20 -3.61 -0.48
C PRO A 175 8.69 -4.47 -1.64
N GLU A 176 8.49 -4.03 -2.88
CA GLU A 176 8.94 -4.69 -4.11
C GLU A 176 10.40 -4.40 -4.46
N SER A 177 11.02 -3.44 -3.78
CA SER A 177 12.39 -3.04 -4.03
C SER A 177 13.39 -4.06 -3.48
N VAL A 178 14.47 -4.30 -4.21
CA VAL A 178 15.63 -5.05 -3.72
C VAL A 178 16.23 -4.46 -2.43
N LEU A 179 15.99 -3.17 -2.16
CA LEU A 179 16.39 -2.49 -0.94
C LEU A 179 15.48 -2.78 0.27
N THR A 180 14.43 -3.57 0.06
CA THR A 180 13.50 -4.05 1.11
C THR A 180 13.52 -5.58 1.15
N PRO A 181 14.55 -6.20 1.78
CA PRO A 181 14.72 -7.67 1.71
C PRO A 181 13.52 -8.46 2.23
N ASP A 182 12.82 -7.95 3.24
CA ASP A 182 11.66 -8.59 3.86
C ASP A 182 10.33 -8.18 3.20
N GLY A 183 10.37 -7.44 2.10
CA GLY A 183 9.19 -7.01 1.36
C GLY A 183 8.27 -8.14 0.90
N PRO A 184 8.79 -9.27 0.38
CA PRO A 184 7.97 -10.42 0.02
C PRO A 184 7.13 -10.97 1.19
N LEU A 185 7.65 -10.92 2.42
CA LEU A 185 6.88 -11.31 3.62
C LEU A 185 5.65 -10.41 3.80
N LEU A 186 5.82 -9.09 3.68
CA LEU A 186 4.71 -8.13 3.82
C LEU A 186 3.63 -8.36 2.76
N MET A 187 4.03 -8.56 1.51
CA MET A 187 3.11 -8.82 0.41
C MET A 187 2.41 -10.18 0.58
N GLY A 188 3.13 -11.20 1.06
CA GLY A 188 2.57 -12.49 1.41
C GLY A 188 1.54 -12.41 2.53
N ASN A 189 1.83 -11.64 3.58
CA ASN A 189 0.88 -11.38 4.68
C ASN A 189 -0.39 -10.71 4.17
N PHE A 190 -0.27 -9.70 3.29
CA PHE A 190 -1.41 -9.05 2.68
C PHE A 190 -2.33 -10.03 1.93
N LEU A 191 -1.77 -10.96 1.17
CA LEU A 191 -2.54 -11.97 0.45
C LEU A 191 -3.28 -12.98 1.38
N GLN A 192 -2.96 -13.01 2.67
CA GLN A 192 -3.67 -13.84 3.65
C GLN A 192 -4.93 -13.15 4.22
N PHE A 193 -5.09 -11.84 4.03
CA PHE A 193 -6.27 -11.14 4.49
C PHE A 193 -7.50 -11.60 3.70
N THR A 194 -8.64 -11.62 4.37
CA THR A 194 -9.93 -12.02 3.77
C THR A 194 -11.01 -11.05 4.17
N GLY A 195 -11.89 -10.71 3.24
CA GLY A 195 -12.97 -9.74 3.48
C GLY A 195 -12.49 -8.31 3.70
N GLY A 196 -13.42 -7.40 3.80
CA GLY A 196 -13.11 -5.97 3.93
C GLY A 196 -12.96 -5.45 5.37
N ARG A 197 -13.26 -6.27 6.38
CA ARG A 197 -13.20 -5.90 7.81
C ARG A 197 -12.27 -6.81 8.57
N ARG A 198 -11.70 -6.27 9.66
CA ARG A 198 -10.82 -6.96 10.62
C ARG A 198 -11.65 -7.69 11.68
#